data_c504de36b9276e93df880ef4424f67a4
#
_entry.id   c504de36b9276e93df880ef4424f67a4
#
_cell.length_a   1.000
_cell.length_b   1.000
_cell.length_c   1.000
_cell.angle_alpha   90.00
_cell.angle_beta   90.00
_cell.angle_gamma   90.00
#
_symmetry.space_group_name_H-M   'P 1'
#
loop_
_entity.id
_entity.type
_entity.pdbx_description
1 polymer ?
#
loop_
_entity_poly.entity_id
_entity_poly.type
_entity_poly.pdbx_seq_one_letter_code
_entity_poly.pdbx_strand_id
1 'polypeptide(L)'
;MEYKRLGDIATYINGYAFKPEQRGSKGLPIIRIQDLTGNGYDIGYYDGDYPEKIEINDGDVLISWSASLGVYIWDRGKALLNQHIFKVLFDKENVNKDYFVFAVRYKLDEMVLKTHGATMKHIDKKDFDNTKIPFPLLEKQAEIADTLSKVAHIIDARKLELEELDNLIRARFVEMFGKPDINTKGWEEYALSEKLNVVGGYAFKSDQFDENGEIPVLRIGNINAGYFKPVNMVYWREDKNLERYVVYPGDLVMSLTGTVGKDDYGNVCILNDDYKMYYLNQRNAKLEIKEGINKQYLSQLLKFEYIKKKLTGISRGVRQANISNKDILNLVVPVPPIELQEQFAAFIEQTNKSKVIIYRYLKFGCVMVLYR
;
A
#
# COMPACT_ATOMS: atom_id res chain seq x y z
N MET A 1 10.83 -30.41 -16.90
CA MET A 1 10.67 -29.03 -17.35
C MET A 1 12.08 -28.48 -17.55
N GLU A 2 12.37 -27.95 -18.72
CA GLU A 2 13.68 -27.33 -19.02
C GLU A 2 13.82 -26.01 -18.27
N TYR A 3 15.04 -25.66 -17.88
CA TYR A 3 15.38 -24.37 -17.25
C TYR A 3 16.52 -23.73 -18.03
N LYS A 4 16.40 -22.44 -18.35
CA LYS A 4 17.46 -21.66 -18.99
C LYS A 4 17.89 -20.50 -18.12
N ARG A 5 19.16 -20.12 -18.19
CA ARG A 5 19.69 -18.94 -17.52
C ARG A 5 19.24 -17.68 -18.27
N LEU A 6 18.99 -16.59 -17.57
CA LEU A 6 18.60 -15.32 -18.17
C LEU A 6 19.63 -14.87 -19.21
N GLY A 7 20.93 -15.02 -18.91
CA GLY A 7 22.01 -14.67 -19.83
C GLY A 7 22.05 -15.49 -21.12
N ASP A 8 21.41 -16.68 -21.15
CA ASP A 8 21.32 -17.51 -22.36
C ASP A 8 20.08 -17.16 -23.21
N ILE A 9 19.10 -16.43 -22.64
CA ILE A 9 17.83 -16.11 -23.31
C ILE A 9 17.91 -14.78 -24.07
N ALA A 10 18.55 -13.77 -23.47
CA ALA A 10 18.52 -12.40 -24.00
C ALA A 10 19.80 -11.64 -23.69
N THR A 11 19.99 -10.52 -24.37
CA THR A 11 21.02 -9.52 -24.04
C THR A 11 20.40 -8.41 -23.17
N TYR A 12 21.11 -8.01 -22.14
CA TYR A 12 20.66 -6.99 -21.17
C TYR A 12 21.52 -5.74 -21.29
N ILE A 13 20.94 -4.68 -21.84
CA ILE A 13 21.61 -3.39 -22.07
C ILE A 13 21.36 -2.52 -20.85
N ASN A 14 22.44 -2.11 -20.16
CA ASN A 14 22.33 -1.17 -19.05
C ASN A 14 22.06 0.26 -19.56
N GLY A 15 21.24 0.99 -18.82
CA GLY A 15 21.01 2.40 -19.09
C GLY A 15 22.25 3.26 -18.86
N TYR A 16 22.15 4.55 -19.16
CA TYR A 16 23.23 5.53 -19.08
C TYR A 16 23.25 6.27 -17.75
N ALA A 17 24.44 6.55 -17.22
CA ALA A 17 24.62 7.30 -15.97
C ALA A 17 24.51 8.80 -16.21
N PHE A 18 23.28 9.31 -16.29
CA PHE A 18 23.05 10.75 -16.42
C PHE A 18 23.48 11.48 -15.16
N LYS A 19 24.31 12.51 -15.31
CA LYS A 19 24.72 13.40 -14.22
C LYS A 19 23.56 14.35 -13.86
N PRO A 20 23.51 14.87 -12.61
CA PRO A 20 22.45 15.79 -12.20
C PRO A 20 22.28 17.01 -13.12
N GLU A 21 23.40 17.59 -13.58
CA GLU A 21 23.44 18.75 -14.48
C GLU A 21 22.95 18.46 -15.91
N GLN A 22 22.87 17.20 -16.29
CA GLN A 22 22.35 16.77 -17.59
C GLN A 22 20.82 16.61 -17.59
N ARG A 23 20.18 16.80 -16.43
CA ARG A 23 18.73 16.69 -16.30
C ARG A 23 18.09 18.04 -16.50
N GLY A 24 17.60 18.28 -17.68
CA GLY A 24 16.90 19.49 -18.09
C GLY A 24 15.38 19.32 -18.09
N SER A 25 14.72 20.28 -18.74
CA SER A 25 13.27 20.32 -18.94
C SER A 25 12.85 20.07 -20.39
N LYS A 26 13.79 19.75 -21.29
CA LYS A 26 13.57 19.55 -22.73
C LYS A 26 14.20 18.24 -23.20
N GLY A 27 13.70 17.71 -24.31
CA GLY A 27 14.18 16.50 -24.93
C GLY A 27 13.39 15.25 -24.52
N LEU A 28 14.05 14.09 -24.49
CA LEU A 28 13.43 12.82 -24.10
C LEU A 28 13.46 12.63 -22.57
N PRO A 29 12.41 12.06 -22.00
CA PRO A 29 12.38 11.79 -20.57
C PRO A 29 13.42 10.74 -20.18
N ILE A 30 14.10 10.94 -19.05
CA ILE A 30 15.07 10.01 -18.46
C ILE A 30 14.32 9.15 -17.43
N ILE A 31 14.24 7.85 -17.67
CA ILE A 31 13.49 6.92 -16.82
C ILE A 31 14.40 6.29 -15.77
N ARG A 32 14.03 6.48 -14.52
CA ARG A 32 14.71 5.96 -13.33
C ARG A 32 13.85 4.89 -12.66
N ILE A 33 14.41 4.13 -11.72
CA ILE A 33 13.68 3.08 -10.96
C ILE A 33 12.43 3.66 -10.28
N GLN A 34 12.52 4.84 -9.69
CA GLN A 34 11.40 5.51 -9.04
C GLN A 34 10.24 5.85 -10.00
N ASP A 35 10.56 6.11 -11.26
CA ASP A 35 9.54 6.38 -12.29
C ASP A 35 8.84 5.09 -12.75
N LEU A 36 9.50 3.93 -12.61
CA LEU A 36 8.92 2.61 -12.85
C LEU A 36 8.06 2.13 -11.67
N THR A 37 8.40 2.53 -10.44
CA THR A 37 7.70 2.11 -9.22
C THR A 37 6.57 3.06 -8.81
N GLY A 38 6.32 4.15 -9.56
CA GLY A 38 5.30 5.16 -9.24
C GLY A 38 5.71 6.13 -8.12
N ASN A 39 6.97 6.11 -7.68
CA ASN A 39 7.51 6.98 -6.62
C ASN A 39 8.31 8.17 -7.17
N GLY A 40 8.24 8.42 -8.49
CA GLY A 40 8.92 9.54 -9.14
C GLY A 40 8.15 10.84 -8.94
N TYR A 41 8.84 11.87 -8.41
CA TYR A 41 8.24 13.20 -8.21
C TYR A 41 8.63 14.18 -9.31
N ASP A 42 9.72 13.90 -10.05
CA ASP A 42 10.29 14.80 -11.04
C ASP A 42 10.98 13.98 -12.15
N ILE A 43 10.44 14.05 -13.36
CA ILE A 43 11.03 13.42 -14.53
C ILE A 43 11.98 14.43 -15.18
N GLY A 44 13.29 14.12 -15.16
CA GLY A 44 14.28 14.90 -15.89
C GLY A 44 14.26 14.55 -17.37
N TYR A 45 14.58 15.51 -18.23
CA TYR A 45 14.63 15.37 -19.68
C TYR A 45 16.07 15.60 -20.17
N TYR A 46 16.38 15.04 -21.35
CA TYR A 46 17.68 15.21 -21.97
C TYR A 46 17.55 15.44 -23.48
N ASP A 47 18.23 16.45 -24.01
CA ASP A 47 18.23 16.86 -25.41
C ASP A 47 19.62 16.82 -26.07
N GLY A 48 20.63 16.29 -25.37
CA GLY A 48 21.98 16.12 -25.91
C GLY A 48 22.19 14.78 -26.61
N ASP A 49 23.43 14.49 -27.01
CA ASP A 49 23.82 13.25 -27.65
C ASP A 49 23.82 12.08 -26.64
N TYR A 50 23.26 10.95 -27.03
CA TYR A 50 23.21 9.73 -26.24
C TYR A 50 23.43 8.48 -27.10
N PRO A 51 23.91 7.39 -26.49
CA PRO A 51 24.01 6.11 -27.21
C PRO A 51 22.60 5.57 -27.56
N GLU A 52 22.31 5.34 -28.80
CA GLU A 52 20.99 4.87 -29.30
C GLU A 52 20.48 3.62 -28.55
N LYS A 53 21.39 2.75 -28.10
CA LYS A 53 21.05 1.52 -27.38
C LYS A 53 20.30 1.72 -26.07
N ILE A 54 20.36 2.93 -25.46
CA ILE A 54 19.63 3.25 -24.21
C ILE A 54 18.24 3.82 -24.47
N GLU A 55 17.88 4.02 -25.72
CA GLU A 55 16.55 4.45 -26.11
C GLU A 55 15.55 3.32 -25.89
N ILE A 56 14.42 3.64 -25.30
CA ILE A 56 13.31 2.72 -25.06
C ILE A 56 12.03 3.21 -25.75
N ASN A 57 11.25 2.27 -26.20
CA ASN A 57 9.97 2.49 -26.89
C ASN A 57 8.88 1.59 -26.27
N ASP A 58 7.62 1.87 -26.59
CA ASP A 58 6.50 1.06 -26.14
C ASP A 58 6.69 -0.43 -26.47
N GLY A 59 6.43 -1.27 -25.49
CA GLY A 59 6.60 -2.72 -25.57
C GLY A 59 8.01 -3.21 -25.23
N ASP A 60 8.99 -2.34 -24.94
CA ASP A 60 10.29 -2.77 -24.43
C ASP A 60 10.16 -3.35 -23.01
N VAL A 61 10.88 -4.44 -22.76
CA VAL A 61 10.96 -5.04 -21.43
C VAL A 61 12.12 -4.42 -20.66
N LEU A 62 11.84 -3.92 -19.47
CA LEU A 62 12.78 -3.27 -18.57
C LEU A 62 12.92 -4.06 -17.27
N ILE A 63 14.15 -4.20 -16.76
CA ILE A 63 14.42 -4.88 -15.49
C ILE A 63 15.28 -3.97 -14.61
N SER A 64 14.74 -3.54 -13.47
CA SER A 64 15.54 -2.85 -12.45
C SER A 64 16.31 -3.87 -11.62
N TRP A 65 17.65 -3.66 -11.50
CA TRP A 65 18.57 -4.59 -10.83
C TRP A 65 19.17 -4.02 -9.54
N SER A 66 18.72 -2.84 -9.12
CA SER A 66 19.21 -2.13 -7.94
C SER A 66 18.04 -1.48 -7.18
N ALA A 67 18.22 -1.21 -5.90
CA ALA A 67 17.26 -0.60 -4.98
C ALA A 67 15.94 -1.39 -4.90
N SER A 68 15.06 -1.23 -5.89
CA SER A 68 13.81 -1.99 -6.02
C SER A 68 13.88 -2.84 -7.28
N LEU A 69 14.12 -4.15 -7.11
CA LEU A 69 14.15 -5.10 -8.23
C LEU A 69 12.73 -5.23 -8.80
N GLY A 70 12.62 -5.23 -10.13
CA GLY A 70 11.34 -5.36 -10.81
C GLY A 70 11.48 -5.62 -12.30
N VAL A 71 10.42 -6.13 -12.93
CA VAL A 71 10.32 -6.32 -14.38
C VAL A 71 9.06 -5.63 -14.89
N TYR A 72 9.21 -4.86 -15.96
CA TYR A 72 8.19 -3.95 -16.49
C TYR A 72 8.12 -4.07 -18.01
N ILE A 73 6.94 -3.86 -18.57
CA ILE A 73 6.76 -3.57 -19.99
C ILE A 73 6.55 -2.06 -20.09
N TRP A 74 7.37 -1.39 -20.89
CA TRP A 74 7.27 0.05 -21.09
C TRP A 74 6.11 0.40 -22.02
N ASP A 75 5.30 1.42 -21.68
CA ASP A 75 4.08 1.81 -22.39
C ASP A 75 3.84 3.33 -22.42
N ARG A 76 4.90 4.13 -22.20
CA ARG A 76 4.80 5.59 -22.07
C ARG A 76 5.59 6.34 -23.13
N GLY A 77 5.71 5.77 -24.34
CA GLY A 77 6.36 6.38 -25.47
C GLY A 77 7.89 6.32 -25.43
N LYS A 78 8.52 7.09 -26.33
CA LYS A 78 9.98 7.14 -26.47
C LYS A 78 10.64 7.81 -25.28
N ALA A 79 11.68 7.18 -24.70
CA ALA A 79 12.40 7.67 -23.53
C ALA A 79 13.85 7.18 -23.50
N LEU A 80 14.65 7.68 -22.53
CA LEU A 80 16.03 7.31 -22.29
C LEU A 80 16.16 6.54 -20.97
N LEU A 81 16.88 5.45 -20.98
CA LEU A 81 17.05 4.58 -19.83
C LEU A 81 18.21 5.02 -18.96
N ASN A 82 17.94 5.32 -17.69
CA ASN A 82 18.97 5.63 -16.71
C ASN A 82 19.68 4.34 -16.23
N GLN A 83 20.88 4.50 -15.67
CA GLN A 83 21.62 3.40 -15.04
C GLN A 83 20.77 2.61 -14.02
N HIS A 84 21.17 1.39 -13.71
CA HIS A 84 20.48 0.47 -12.79
C HIS A 84 19.18 -0.15 -13.34
N ILE A 85 18.90 0.05 -14.62
CA ILE A 85 17.82 -0.62 -15.34
C ILE A 85 18.39 -1.25 -16.61
N PHE A 86 18.04 -2.50 -16.88
CA PHE A 86 18.32 -3.16 -18.13
C PHE A 86 17.16 -2.99 -19.11
N LYS A 87 17.45 -2.70 -20.37
CA LYS A 87 16.60 -3.00 -21.52
C LYS A 87 16.89 -4.43 -21.97
N VAL A 88 15.86 -5.23 -22.18
CA VAL A 88 15.98 -6.63 -22.62
C VAL A 88 15.90 -6.71 -24.15
N LEU A 89 16.93 -7.26 -24.77
CA LEU A 89 16.90 -7.63 -26.21
C LEU A 89 16.78 -9.14 -26.33
N PHE A 90 15.68 -9.62 -26.90
CA PHE A 90 15.44 -11.05 -27.15
C PHE A 90 16.14 -11.50 -28.42
N ASP A 91 17.47 -11.60 -28.37
CA ASP A 91 18.36 -11.86 -29.51
C ASP A 91 19.02 -13.26 -29.51
N LYS A 92 18.80 -14.06 -28.43
CA LYS A 92 19.45 -15.36 -28.29
C LYS A 92 18.48 -16.53 -28.38
N GLU A 93 17.28 -16.38 -27.82
CA GLU A 93 16.26 -17.42 -27.83
C GLU A 93 14.90 -16.85 -28.25
N ASN A 94 14.10 -17.71 -28.90
CA ASN A 94 12.73 -17.36 -29.20
C ASN A 94 11.88 -17.57 -27.97
N VAL A 95 11.40 -16.47 -27.39
CA VAL A 95 10.64 -16.46 -26.12
C VAL A 95 9.39 -15.59 -26.25
N ASN A 96 8.29 -16.06 -25.66
CA ASN A 96 7.12 -15.23 -25.51
C ASN A 96 7.42 -14.14 -24.48
N LYS A 97 7.27 -12.86 -24.84
CA LYS A 97 7.63 -11.70 -24.04
C LYS A 97 6.87 -11.65 -22.71
N ASP A 98 5.56 -11.86 -22.74
CA ASP A 98 4.72 -11.82 -21.53
C ASP A 98 5.07 -12.98 -20.60
N TYR A 99 5.30 -14.17 -21.16
CA TYR A 99 5.81 -15.32 -20.40
C TYR A 99 7.12 -14.98 -19.69
N PHE A 100 8.08 -14.39 -20.42
CA PHE A 100 9.36 -14.00 -19.85
C PHE A 100 9.17 -13.05 -18.66
N VAL A 101 8.32 -12.04 -18.81
CA VAL A 101 8.01 -11.09 -17.72
C VAL A 101 7.46 -11.81 -16.48
N PHE A 102 6.52 -12.73 -16.66
CA PHE A 102 5.98 -13.53 -15.55
C PHE A 102 7.05 -14.44 -14.91
N ALA A 103 7.85 -15.09 -15.73
CA ALA A 103 8.91 -16.00 -15.25
C ALA A 103 10.01 -15.26 -14.48
N VAL A 104 10.40 -14.07 -14.93
CA VAL A 104 11.34 -13.19 -14.19
C VAL A 104 10.71 -12.70 -12.91
N ARG A 105 9.45 -12.25 -12.96
CA ARG A 105 8.70 -11.77 -11.77
C ARG A 105 8.62 -12.84 -10.69
N TYR A 106 8.38 -14.09 -11.07
CA TYR A 106 8.38 -15.24 -10.16
C TYR A 106 9.74 -15.45 -9.46
N LYS A 107 10.86 -15.03 -10.08
CA LYS A 107 12.21 -15.16 -9.54
C LYS A 107 12.70 -13.94 -8.76
N LEU A 108 11.94 -12.86 -8.69
CA LEU A 108 12.39 -11.63 -8.02
C LEU A 108 12.75 -11.85 -6.56
N ASP A 109 11.96 -12.62 -5.79
CA ASP A 109 12.27 -12.89 -4.38
C ASP A 109 13.58 -13.65 -4.21
N GLU A 110 13.85 -14.65 -5.08
CA GLU A 110 15.14 -15.35 -5.11
C GLU A 110 16.29 -14.40 -5.45
N MET A 111 16.08 -13.48 -6.40
CA MET A 111 17.06 -12.48 -6.77
C MET A 111 17.34 -11.49 -5.63
N VAL A 112 16.31 -11.08 -4.88
CA VAL A 112 16.45 -10.19 -3.71
C VAL A 112 17.34 -10.82 -2.64
N LEU A 113 17.25 -12.13 -2.41
CA LEU A 113 18.12 -12.84 -1.47
C LEU A 113 19.60 -12.84 -1.88
N LYS A 114 19.88 -12.67 -3.16
CA LYS A 114 21.25 -12.60 -3.73
C LYS A 114 21.77 -11.17 -3.86
N THR A 115 21.05 -10.16 -3.36
CA THR A 115 21.51 -8.77 -3.43
C THR A 115 22.58 -8.46 -2.42
N HIS A 116 23.53 -7.60 -2.82
CA HIS A 116 24.65 -7.09 -2.02
C HIS A 116 24.51 -5.58 -1.82
N GLY A 117 25.20 -5.05 -0.81
CA GLY A 117 25.28 -3.62 -0.52
C GLY A 117 24.48 -3.18 0.71
N ALA A 118 25.13 -2.40 1.59
CA ALA A 118 24.54 -1.92 2.85
C ALA A 118 23.57 -0.73 2.64
N THR A 119 23.87 0.16 1.69
CA THR A 119 23.10 1.39 1.44
C THR A 119 22.16 1.24 0.26
N MET A 120 22.58 0.55 -0.79
CA MET A 120 21.77 0.29 -1.98
C MET A 120 21.95 -1.18 -2.40
N LYS A 121 20.95 -1.98 -2.13
CA LYS A 121 20.94 -3.40 -2.52
C LYS A 121 20.91 -3.51 -4.04
N HIS A 122 21.77 -4.33 -4.61
CA HIS A 122 21.80 -4.62 -6.04
C HIS A 122 22.17 -6.09 -6.28
N ILE A 123 21.74 -6.64 -7.40
CA ILE A 123 22.16 -7.96 -7.86
C ILE A 123 23.31 -7.80 -8.86
N ASP A 124 24.39 -8.58 -8.68
CA ASP A 124 25.50 -8.57 -9.60
C ASP A 124 25.10 -9.14 -10.96
N LYS A 125 25.71 -8.61 -12.03
CA LYS A 125 25.44 -9.07 -13.42
C LYS A 125 25.59 -10.58 -13.59
N LYS A 126 26.59 -11.16 -12.92
CA LYS A 126 26.86 -12.61 -12.95
C LYS A 126 25.72 -13.41 -12.31
N ASP A 127 25.22 -12.98 -11.16
CA ASP A 127 24.15 -13.66 -10.45
C ASP A 127 22.82 -13.48 -11.20
N PHE A 128 22.59 -12.29 -11.76
CA PHE A 128 21.45 -12.01 -12.62
C PHE A 128 21.45 -12.95 -13.85
N ASP A 129 22.54 -12.99 -14.63
CA ASP A 129 22.66 -13.82 -15.82
C ASP A 129 22.55 -15.33 -15.52
N ASN A 130 23.02 -15.78 -14.36
CA ASN A 130 22.92 -17.17 -13.91
C ASN A 130 21.56 -17.54 -13.30
N THR A 131 20.67 -16.59 -13.08
CA THR A 131 19.33 -16.88 -12.59
C THR A 131 18.58 -17.72 -13.62
N LYS A 132 18.04 -18.86 -13.16
CA LYS A 132 17.33 -19.81 -14.02
C LYS A 132 15.83 -19.61 -13.93
N ILE A 133 15.18 -19.53 -15.09
CA ILE A 133 13.72 -19.56 -15.21
C ILE A 133 13.26 -20.83 -15.92
N PRO A 134 12.03 -21.33 -15.64
CA PRO A 134 11.44 -22.40 -16.45
C PRO A 134 11.38 -21.97 -17.93
N PHE A 135 11.67 -22.87 -18.84
CA PHE A 135 11.70 -22.56 -20.27
C PHE A 135 11.02 -23.67 -21.09
N PRO A 136 9.69 -23.77 -21.04
CA PRO A 136 8.94 -24.73 -21.84
C PRO A 136 8.94 -24.33 -23.32
N LEU A 137 8.38 -25.19 -24.18
CA LEU A 137 8.19 -24.90 -25.62
C LEU A 137 7.39 -23.60 -25.81
N LEU A 138 7.65 -22.87 -26.88
CA LEU A 138 7.08 -21.54 -27.14
C LEU A 138 5.55 -21.54 -27.14
N GLU A 139 4.91 -22.57 -27.65
CA GLU A 139 3.46 -22.74 -27.61
C GLU A 139 2.94 -22.78 -26.15
N LYS A 140 3.63 -23.53 -25.28
CA LYS A 140 3.28 -23.63 -23.87
C LYS A 140 3.57 -22.33 -23.09
N GLN A 141 4.60 -21.59 -23.51
CA GLN A 141 4.85 -20.24 -22.97
C GLN A 141 3.67 -19.31 -23.27
N ALA A 142 3.14 -19.36 -24.50
CA ALA A 142 1.99 -18.53 -24.89
C ALA A 142 0.72 -18.88 -24.12
N GLU A 143 0.43 -20.17 -23.91
CA GLU A 143 -0.72 -20.61 -23.08
C GLU A 143 -0.60 -20.12 -21.62
N ILE A 144 0.61 -20.24 -21.04
CA ILE A 144 0.86 -19.81 -19.65
C ILE A 144 0.73 -18.28 -19.58
N ALA A 145 1.30 -17.54 -20.51
CA ALA A 145 1.23 -16.08 -20.57
C ALA A 145 -0.23 -15.60 -20.66
N ASP A 146 -1.02 -16.17 -21.56
CA ASP A 146 -2.44 -15.84 -21.72
C ASP A 146 -3.23 -16.08 -20.42
N THR A 147 -3.00 -17.22 -19.78
CA THR A 147 -3.65 -17.56 -18.52
C THR A 147 -3.28 -16.59 -17.39
N LEU A 148 -1.98 -16.30 -17.23
CA LEU A 148 -1.49 -15.40 -16.19
C LEU A 148 -1.93 -13.94 -16.44
N SER A 149 -1.97 -13.51 -17.70
CA SER A 149 -2.46 -12.18 -18.09
C SER A 149 -3.94 -12.02 -17.74
N LYS A 150 -4.78 -13.02 -18.03
CA LYS A 150 -6.20 -13.03 -17.64
C LYS A 150 -6.36 -12.94 -16.13
N VAL A 151 -5.58 -13.70 -15.36
CA VAL A 151 -5.62 -13.63 -13.89
C VAL A 151 -5.17 -12.26 -13.37
N ALA A 152 -4.10 -11.69 -13.93
CA ALA A 152 -3.62 -10.35 -13.57
C ALA A 152 -4.70 -9.29 -13.83
N HIS A 153 -5.35 -9.30 -15.00
CA HIS A 153 -6.46 -8.39 -15.31
C HIS A 153 -7.63 -8.54 -14.34
N ILE A 154 -7.99 -9.79 -13.95
CA ILE A 154 -9.05 -10.02 -12.96
C ILE A 154 -8.65 -9.43 -11.60
N ILE A 155 -7.40 -9.62 -11.16
CA ILE A 155 -6.88 -9.06 -9.90
C ILE A 155 -6.97 -7.53 -9.93
N ASP A 156 -6.55 -6.89 -11.00
CA ASP A 156 -6.56 -5.43 -11.11
C ASP A 156 -8.00 -4.87 -11.21
N ALA A 157 -8.89 -5.54 -11.95
CA ALA A 157 -10.32 -5.19 -11.97
C ALA A 157 -10.95 -5.30 -10.56
N ARG A 158 -10.59 -6.33 -9.79
CA ARG A 158 -11.10 -6.49 -8.41
C ARG A 158 -10.55 -5.45 -7.43
N LYS A 159 -9.29 -5.01 -7.61
CA LYS A 159 -8.75 -3.88 -6.83
C LYS A 159 -9.51 -2.59 -7.13
N LEU A 160 -9.76 -2.30 -8.41
CA LEU A 160 -10.55 -1.15 -8.83
C LEU A 160 -11.97 -1.20 -8.25
N GLU A 161 -12.62 -2.37 -8.27
CA GLU A 161 -13.94 -2.57 -7.68
C GLU A 161 -13.95 -2.25 -6.17
N LEU A 162 -12.89 -2.61 -5.43
CA LEU A 162 -12.76 -2.23 -4.02
C LEU A 162 -12.66 -0.72 -3.82
N GLU A 163 -11.90 -0.03 -4.68
CA GLU A 163 -11.79 1.43 -4.65
C GLU A 163 -13.13 2.10 -4.95
N GLU A 164 -13.87 1.60 -5.94
CA GLU A 164 -15.19 2.11 -6.28
C GLU A 164 -16.22 1.89 -5.16
N LEU A 165 -16.14 0.76 -4.43
CA LEU A 165 -16.98 0.54 -3.25
C LEU A 165 -16.64 1.50 -2.10
N ASP A 166 -15.38 1.90 -1.94
CA ASP A 166 -14.98 2.94 -0.97
C ASP A 166 -15.49 4.33 -1.41
N ASN A 167 -15.40 4.64 -2.69
CA ASN A 167 -15.94 5.87 -3.27
C ASN A 167 -17.48 5.94 -3.11
N LEU A 168 -18.17 4.83 -3.31
CA LEU A 168 -19.61 4.71 -3.11
C LEU A 168 -20.02 5.01 -1.67
N ILE A 169 -19.29 4.46 -0.68
CA ILE A 169 -19.53 4.76 0.74
C ILE A 169 -19.34 6.25 1.00
N ARG A 170 -18.27 6.86 0.45
CA ARG A 170 -18.01 8.30 0.60
C ARG A 170 -19.10 9.15 -0.07
N ALA A 171 -19.53 8.80 -1.28
CA ALA A 171 -20.59 9.50 -1.98
C ALA A 171 -21.92 9.42 -1.21
N ARG A 172 -22.26 8.24 -0.69
CA ARG A 172 -23.47 8.04 0.14
C ARG A 172 -23.43 8.85 1.43
N PHE A 173 -22.23 8.96 2.07
CA PHE A 173 -22.06 9.83 3.22
C PHE A 173 -22.40 11.28 2.88
N VAL A 174 -21.85 11.81 1.78
CA VAL A 174 -22.08 13.21 1.36
C VAL A 174 -23.53 13.44 0.97
N GLU A 175 -24.18 12.49 0.31
CA GLU A 175 -25.60 12.55 -0.04
C GLU A 175 -26.48 12.65 1.22
N MET A 176 -26.25 11.79 2.21
CA MET A 176 -27.06 11.72 3.42
C MET A 176 -26.78 12.86 4.39
N PHE A 177 -25.51 13.18 4.61
CA PHE A 177 -25.09 14.08 5.68
C PHE A 177 -24.53 15.43 5.20
N GLY A 178 -24.29 15.58 3.90
CA GLY A 178 -23.66 16.77 3.34
C GLY A 178 -22.13 16.72 3.45
N LYS A 179 -21.50 17.81 3.02
CA LYS A 179 -20.05 17.97 3.14
C LYS A 179 -19.68 18.36 4.57
N PRO A 180 -18.84 17.60 5.29
CA PRO A 180 -18.55 17.86 6.69
C PRO A 180 -17.69 19.10 6.94
N ASP A 181 -16.99 19.60 5.91
CA ASP A 181 -16.16 20.80 5.99
C ASP A 181 -16.96 22.09 6.19
N ILE A 182 -18.14 22.17 5.59
CA ILE A 182 -19.03 23.34 5.61
C ILE A 182 -20.41 23.03 6.18
N ASN A 183 -20.60 21.83 6.71
CA ASN A 183 -21.86 21.37 7.33
C ASN A 183 -23.11 21.76 6.52
N THR A 184 -23.12 21.43 5.22
CA THR A 184 -24.15 21.90 4.26
C THR A 184 -25.61 21.56 4.64
N LYS A 185 -25.81 20.60 5.53
CA LYS A 185 -27.15 20.20 6.02
C LYS A 185 -27.53 20.92 7.32
N GLY A 186 -26.60 21.69 7.93
CA GLY A 186 -26.87 22.42 9.17
C GLY A 186 -27.10 21.53 10.39
N TRP A 187 -26.44 20.37 10.44
CA TRP A 187 -26.54 19.48 11.61
C TRP A 187 -25.97 20.15 12.86
N GLU A 188 -26.50 19.83 14.00
CA GLU A 188 -25.97 20.29 15.28
C GLU A 188 -24.55 19.76 15.48
N GLU A 189 -23.64 20.61 15.97
CA GLU A 189 -22.24 20.29 16.14
C GLU A 189 -21.93 20.05 17.62
N TYR A 190 -21.16 19.00 17.90
CA TYR A 190 -20.74 18.61 19.25
C TYR A 190 -19.24 18.41 19.31
N ALA A 191 -18.66 18.74 20.46
CA ALA A 191 -17.32 18.29 20.78
C ALA A 191 -17.30 16.76 20.97
N LEU A 192 -16.29 16.07 20.45
CA LEU A 192 -16.22 14.61 20.59
C LEU A 192 -16.15 14.15 22.06
N SER A 193 -15.74 15.01 23.00
CA SER A 193 -15.80 14.73 24.44
C SER A 193 -17.21 14.39 24.95
N GLU A 194 -18.24 14.91 24.29
CA GLU A 194 -19.64 14.63 24.60
C GLU A 194 -20.11 13.27 24.04
N LYS A 195 -19.46 12.80 22.99
CA LYS A 195 -19.90 11.64 22.18
C LYS A 195 -19.02 10.40 22.35
N LEU A 196 -17.82 10.53 22.92
CA LEU A 196 -16.91 9.39 23.13
C LEU A 196 -15.93 9.62 24.29
N ASN A 197 -15.30 8.53 24.73
CA ASN A 197 -14.09 8.55 25.54
C ASN A 197 -12.89 8.12 24.68
N VAL A 198 -11.69 8.55 25.08
CA VAL A 198 -10.45 8.15 24.42
C VAL A 198 -9.58 7.38 25.40
N VAL A 199 -9.25 6.12 25.06
CA VAL A 199 -8.34 5.28 25.82
C VAL A 199 -7.02 5.17 25.05
N GLY A 200 -5.96 5.76 25.59
CA GLY A 200 -4.61 5.63 25.02
C GLY A 200 -4.03 4.24 25.27
N GLY A 201 -3.16 3.78 24.38
CA GLY A 201 -2.53 2.47 24.50
C GLY A 201 -1.35 2.43 25.48
N TYR A 202 -0.83 1.25 25.74
CA TYR A 202 0.28 0.98 26.65
C TYR A 202 1.64 1.09 25.96
N ALA A 203 2.65 1.54 26.70
CA ALA A 203 4.04 1.68 26.24
C ALA A 203 4.79 0.34 26.33
N PHE A 204 4.54 -0.57 25.38
CA PHE A 204 5.26 -1.82 25.32
C PHE A 204 6.74 -1.60 25.01
N LYS A 205 7.62 -2.32 25.68
CA LYS A 205 9.06 -2.33 25.40
C LYS A 205 9.32 -3.21 24.19
N SER A 206 9.97 -2.66 23.18
CA SER A 206 10.19 -3.35 21.90
C SER A 206 11.13 -4.56 21.96
N ASP A 207 12.01 -4.59 22.95
CA ASP A 207 12.94 -5.69 23.27
C ASP A 207 12.26 -6.89 23.95
N GLN A 208 11.00 -6.74 24.38
CA GLN A 208 10.20 -7.76 25.04
C GLN A 208 9.05 -8.30 24.17
N PHE A 209 8.97 -7.86 22.90
CA PHE A 209 8.01 -8.45 21.99
C PHE A 209 8.39 -9.89 21.66
N ASP A 210 7.39 -10.75 21.56
CA ASP A 210 7.50 -12.13 21.15
C ASP A 210 6.82 -12.30 19.79
N GLU A 211 7.42 -13.09 18.89
CA GLU A 211 6.80 -13.46 17.60
C GLU A 211 5.79 -14.59 17.77
N ASN A 212 5.87 -15.36 18.87
CA ASN A 212 5.01 -16.49 19.19
C ASN A 212 4.14 -16.26 20.45
N GLY A 213 3.98 -15.00 20.87
CA GLY A 213 3.18 -14.63 22.04
C GLY A 213 1.68 -14.87 21.81
N GLU A 214 0.90 -14.75 22.88
CA GLU A 214 -0.53 -15.11 22.90
C GLU A 214 -1.42 -14.00 22.32
N ILE A 215 -1.12 -12.74 22.63
CA ILE A 215 -1.99 -11.61 22.30
C ILE A 215 -1.25 -10.66 21.34
N PRO A 216 -1.80 -10.43 20.13
CA PRO A 216 -1.21 -9.51 19.17
C PRO A 216 -1.27 -8.05 19.67
N VAL A 217 -0.18 -7.30 19.44
CA VAL A 217 -0.08 -5.88 19.80
C VAL A 217 -0.33 -5.03 18.55
N LEU A 218 -1.35 -4.19 18.60
CA LEU A 218 -1.69 -3.24 17.53
C LEU A 218 -0.67 -2.10 17.46
N ARG A 219 0.11 -2.06 16.42
CA ARG A 219 1.01 -0.96 16.10
C ARG A 219 0.43 -0.08 14.98
N ILE A 220 0.99 1.09 14.76
CA ILE A 220 0.54 2.05 13.73
C ILE A 220 0.43 1.37 12.36
N GLY A 221 1.43 0.58 11.96
CA GLY A 221 1.45 -0.11 10.67
C GLY A 221 0.28 -1.06 10.44
N ASN A 222 -0.39 -1.49 11.52
CA ASN A 222 -1.53 -2.41 11.42
C ASN A 222 -2.86 -1.70 11.14
N ILE A 223 -2.96 -0.37 11.36
CA ILE A 223 -4.21 0.39 11.24
C ILE A 223 -4.13 1.59 10.28
N ASN A 224 -2.93 2.01 9.87
CA ASN A 224 -2.74 3.22 9.06
C ASN A 224 -3.36 3.17 7.66
N ALA A 225 -3.70 1.99 7.15
CA ALA A 225 -4.41 1.85 5.89
C ALA A 225 -5.92 2.19 5.98
N GLY A 226 -6.43 2.56 7.16
CA GLY A 226 -7.86 2.76 7.42
C GLY A 226 -8.66 1.47 7.58
N TYR A 227 -7.97 0.33 7.59
CA TYR A 227 -8.46 -1.02 7.92
C TYR A 227 -7.34 -1.80 8.62
N PHE A 228 -7.70 -2.88 9.31
CA PHE A 228 -6.70 -3.74 9.96
C PHE A 228 -5.87 -4.49 8.93
N LYS A 229 -4.55 -4.41 9.08
CA LYS A 229 -3.57 -5.09 8.22
C LYS A 229 -2.62 -5.92 9.08
N PRO A 230 -2.66 -7.26 9.05
CA PRO A 230 -1.81 -8.13 9.86
C PRO A 230 -0.39 -8.24 9.29
N VAL A 231 0.33 -7.10 9.23
CA VAL A 231 1.71 -7.02 8.70
C VAL A 231 2.68 -6.85 9.86
N ASN A 232 3.75 -7.64 9.87
CA ASN A 232 4.80 -7.58 10.90
C ASN A 232 4.20 -7.60 12.32
N MET A 233 3.27 -8.51 12.56
CA MET A 233 2.64 -8.67 13.88
C MET A 233 3.69 -9.00 14.91
N VAL A 234 3.52 -8.43 16.11
CA VAL A 234 4.27 -8.78 17.31
C VAL A 234 3.27 -9.08 18.41
N TYR A 235 3.69 -9.88 19.36
CA TYR A 235 2.79 -10.39 20.37
C TYR A 235 3.31 -10.09 21.78
N TRP A 236 2.44 -10.21 22.75
CA TRP A 236 2.73 -10.08 24.17
C TRP A 236 2.07 -11.22 24.93
N ARG A 237 2.64 -11.56 26.09
CA ARG A 237 2.02 -12.51 27.02
C ARG A 237 0.73 -11.90 27.61
N GLU A 238 -0.21 -12.72 28.00
CA GLU A 238 -1.38 -12.29 28.73
C GLU A 238 -0.96 -11.70 30.09
N ASP A 239 -1.47 -10.50 30.42
CA ASP A 239 -1.19 -9.79 31.68
C ASP A 239 -2.45 -9.07 32.15
N LYS A 240 -2.96 -9.47 33.31
CA LYS A 240 -4.16 -8.88 33.94
C LYS A 240 -4.01 -7.38 34.21
N ASN A 241 -2.80 -6.89 34.44
CA ASN A 241 -2.55 -5.46 34.64
C ASN A 241 -2.75 -4.63 33.35
N LEU A 242 -2.80 -5.28 32.20
CA LEU A 242 -3.00 -4.66 30.91
C LEU A 242 -4.44 -4.76 30.38
N GLU A 243 -5.39 -5.26 31.17
CA GLU A 243 -6.80 -5.43 30.78
C GLU A 243 -7.41 -4.13 30.24
N ARG A 244 -7.06 -2.98 30.82
CA ARG A 244 -7.49 -1.66 30.35
C ARG A 244 -7.09 -1.35 28.90
N TYR A 245 -6.03 -1.98 28.42
CA TYR A 245 -5.47 -1.75 27.09
C TYR A 245 -5.87 -2.82 26.06
N VAL A 246 -6.80 -3.71 26.46
CA VAL A 246 -7.36 -4.70 25.55
C VAL A 246 -8.41 -4.05 24.67
N VAL A 247 -8.34 -4.37 23.39
CA VAL A 247 -9.34 -3.99 22.38
C VAL A 247 -9.83 -5.23 21.63
N TYR A 248 -11.06 -5.19 21.20
CA TYR A 248 -11.77 -6.33 20.62
C TYR A 248 -12.18 -6.05 19.17
N PRO A 249 -12.51 -7.10 18.40
CA PRO A 249 -13.21 -6.96 17.14
C PRO A 249 -14.40 -6.02 17.24
N GLY A 250 -14.51 -5.13 16.28
CA GLY A 250 -15.54 -4.09 16.27
C GLY A 250 -15.19 -2.81 17.04
N ASP A 251 -14.09 -2.75 17.78
CA ASP A 251 -13.62 -1.49 18.38
C ASP A 251 -13.09 -0.53 17.33
N LEU A 252 -13.36 0.77 17.50
CA LEU A 252 -12.82 1.84 16.68
C LEU A 252 -11.50 2.32 17.27
N VAL A 253 -10.43 2.25 16.51
CA VAL A 253 -9.08 2.67 16.91
C VAL A 253 -8.53 3.74 15.97
N MET A 254 -7.66 4.61 16.49
CA MET A 254 -7.01 5.69 15.74
C MET A 254 -5.49 5.66 15.94
N SER A 255 -4.74 5.90 14.88
CA SER A 255 -3.29 6.12 14.97
C SER A 255 -2.98 7.55 15.39
N LEU A 256 -2.12 7.70 16.41
CA LEU A 256 -1.84 9.01 17.03
C LEU A 256 -0.57 9.66 16.54
N THR A 257 0.39 8.90 15.99
CA THR A 257 1.72 9.41 15.63
C THR A 257 2.10 9.10 14.21
N GLY A 258 2.82 10.01 13.59
CA GLY A 258 3.36 9.85 12.25
C GLY A 258 4.41 10.89 11.90
N THR A 259 4.63 11.14 10.63
CA THR A 259 5.63 12.08 10.11
C THR A 259 4.97 13.40 9.80
N VAL A 260 5.58 14.50 10.23
CA VAL A 260 5.10 15.85 9.91
C VAL A 260 4.98 16.04 8.39
N GLY A 261 3.83 16.50 7.94
CA GLY A 261 3.55 16.75 6.52
C GLY A 261 3.21 15.49 5.70
N LYS A 262 3.12 14.30 6.34
CA LYS A 262 2.65 13.07 5.69
C LYS A 262 1.26 12.67 6.21
N ASP A 263 0.55 11.88 5.39
CA ASP A 263 -0.78 11.38 5.71
C ASP A 263 -0.74 9.99 6.39
N ASP A 264 0.25 9.80 7.29
CA ASP A 264 0.57 8.52 7.93
C ASP A 264 0.13 8.41 9.41
N TYR A 265 -0.75 9.32 9.88
CA TYR A 265 -1.36 9.31 11.21
C TYR A 265 -2.74 9.96 11.22
N GLY A 266 -3.47 9.86 12.33
CA GLY A 266 -4.88 10.28 12.40
C GLY A 266 -5.82 9.35 11.61
N ASN A 267 -5.35 8.19 11.21
CA ASN A 267 -6.12 7.19 10.50
C ASN A 267 -6.95 6.36 11.47
N VAL A 268 -8.19 6.05 11.11
CA VAL A 268 -9.11 5.27 11.92
C VAL A 268 -9.41 3.92 11.27
N CYS A 269 -9.57 2.91 12.13
CA CYS A 269 -9.86 1.55 11.72
C CYS A 269 -10.87 0.93 12.71
N ILE A 270 -11.90 0.26 12.20
CA ILE A 270 -12.71 -0.65 12.99
C ILE A 270 -12.05 -2.03 12.88
N LEU A 271 -11.70 -2.63 14.03
CA LEU A 271 -11.00 -3.90 14.07
C LEU A 271 -11.88 -5.03 13.57
N ASN A 272 -11.29 -5.91 12.79
CA ASN A 272 -11.93 -7.15 12.32
C ASN A 272 -11.73 -8.30 13.32
N ASP A 273 -12.21 -9.49 12.98
CA ASP A 273 -12.22 -10.70 13.80
C ASP A 273 -11.05 -11.67 13.49
N ASP A 274 -9.96 -11.18 12.88
CA ASP A 274 -8.77 -12.01 12.62
C ASP A 274 -8.16 -12.57 13.93
N TYR A 275 -8.34 -11.85 15.05
CA TYR A 275 -7.93 -12.26 16.39
C TYR A 275 -9.05 -12.02 17.38
N LYS A 276 -9.10 -12.81 18.46
CA LYS A 276 -10.12 -12.67 19.52
C LYS A 276 -10.01 -11.39 20.29
N MET A 277 -8.79 -10.87 20.47
CA MET A 277 -8.47 -9.61 21.15
C MET A 277 -7.09 -9.13 20.72
N TYR A 278 -6.80 -7.88 21.06
CA TYR A 278 -5.52 -7.23 20.77
C TYR A 278 -5.11 -6.35 21.97
N TYR A 279 -3.81 -6.16 22.16
CA TYR A 279 -3.31 -5.08 23.01
C TYR A 279 -3.08 -3.81 22.21
N LEU A 280 -3.49 -2.69 22.76
CA LEU A 280 -3.36 -1.35 22.16
C LEU A 280 -2.01 -0.73 22.49
N ASN A 281 -1.15 -0.49 21.50
CA ASN A 281 0.14 0.19 21.69
C ASN A 281 -0.05 1.70 21.90
N GLN A 282 0.83 2.34 22.70
CA GLN A 282 0.82 3.77 23.07
C GLN A 282 0.68 4.78 21.90
N ARG A 283 0.98 4.36 20.66
CA ARG A 283 0.86 5.21 19.46
C ARG A 283 -0.52 5.13 18.81
N ASN A 284 -1.43 4.44 19.45
CA ASN A 284 -2.82 4.29 19.04
C ASN A 284 -3.75 4.61 20.21
N ALA A 285 -4.98 4.98 19.89
CA ALA A 285 -6.05 5.15 20.88
C ALA A 285 -7.30 4.38 20.46
N LYS A 286 -8.06 3.88 21.42
CA LYS A 286 -9.43 3.39 21.25
C LYS A 286 -10.39 4.57 21.43
N LEU A 287 -11.35 4.69 20.52
CA LEU A 287 -12.45 5.64 20.59
C LEU A 287 -13.70 4.91 21.10
N GLU A 288 -13.99 5.05 22.39
CA GLU A 288 -15.16 4.41 23.03
C GLU A 288 -16.40 5.27 22.81
N ILE A 289 -17.32 4.78 22.00
CA ILE A 289 -18.52 5.49 21.61
C ILE A 289 -19.53 5.57 22.75
N LYS A 290 -20.10 6.76 22.96
CA LYS A 290 -21.25 7.04 23.84
C LYS A 290 -22.55 7.07 23.04
N GLU A 291 -23.67 7.32 23.72
CA GLU A 291 -24.96 7.48 23.09
C GLU A 291 -25.01 8.66 22.10
N GLY A 292 -25.87 8.53 21.09
CA GLY A 292 -26.18 9.59 20.12
C GLY A 292 -25.18 9.72 18.97
N ILE A 293 -24.17 8.85 18.89
CA ILE A 293 -23.28 8.76 17.72
C ILE A 293 -23.04 7.31 17.30
N ASN A 294 -23.16 7.03 16.01
CA ASN A 294 -22.90 5.72 15.47
C ASN A 294 -21.41 5.55 15.07
N LYS A 295 -20.83 4.41 15.38
CA LYS A 295 -19.43 4.09 15.12
C LYS A 295 -19.06 4.13 13.65
N GLN A 296 -19.91 3.60 12.78
CA GLN A 296 -19.66 3.59 11.32
C GLN A 296 -19.71 5.01 10.76
N TYR A 297 -20.69 5.82 11.19
CA TYR A 297 -20.77 7.23 10.84
C TYR A 297 -19.49 7.96 11.23
N LEU A 298 -19.09 7.86 12.51
CA LEU A 298 -17.89 8.53 13.01
C LEU A 298 -16.62 8.06 12.31
N SER A 299 -16.48 6.76 12.07
CA SER A 299 -15.35 6.21 11.34
C SER A 299 -15.23 6.80 9.93
N GLN A 300 -16.32 6.99 9.22
CA GLN A 300 -16.29 7.60 7.89
C GLN A 300 -16.06 9.12 7.95
N LEU A 301 -16.67 9.81 8.91
CA LEU A 301 -16.46 11.24 9.13
C LEU A 301 -14.98 11.57 9.37
N LEU A 302 -14.30 10.80 10.22
CA LEU A 302 -12.88 10.99 10.56
C LEU A 302 -11.93 10.70 9.39
N LYS A 303 -12.38 10.00 8.35
CA LYS A 303 -11.61 9.75 7.11
C LYS A 303 -11.65 10.92 6.13
N PHE A 304 -12.55 11.90 6.30
CA PHE A 304 -12.54 13.08 5.44
C PHE A 304 -11.31 13.92 5.70
N GLU A 305 -10.62 14.29 4.63
CA GLU A 305 -9.35 15.03 4.67
C GLU A 305 -9.43 16.30 5.53
N TYR A 306 -10.50 17.07 5.39
CA TYR A 306 -10.71 18.27 6.17
C TYR A 306 -10.79 17.99 7.69
N ILE A 307 -11.56 16.97 8.09
CA ILE A 307 -11.68 16.58 9.51
C ILE A 307 -10.34 16.07 10.02
N LYS A 308 -9.66 15.24 9.24
CA LYS A 308 -8.34 14.72 9.56
C LYS A 308 -7.31 15.85 9.70
N LYS A 309 -7.33 16.86 8.83
CA LYS A 309 -6.45 18.04 8.92
C LYS A 309 -6.68 18.86 10.19
N LYS A 310 -7.88 18.93 10.72
CA LYS A 310 -8.14 19.57 12.03
C LYS A 310 -7.34 18.90 13.17
N LEU A 311 -7.12 17.58 13.08
CA LEU A 311 -6.32 16.83 14.05
C LEU A 311 -4.82 16.89 13.73
N THR A 312 -4.44 16.70 12.47
CA THR A 312 -3.03 16.61 12.03
C THR A 312 -2.36 17.97 11.88
N GLY A 313 -3.13 19.04 11.65
CA GLY A 313 -2.63 20.42 11.55
C GLY A 313 -2.12 21.00 12.88
N ILE A 314 -2.39 20.35 14.03
CA ILE A 314 -2.00 20.79 15.38
C ILE A 314 -0.55 20.38 15.74
N SER A 315 0.18 19.72 14.82
CA SER A 315 1.49 19.14 15.10
C SER A 315 2.46 20.13 15.76
N ARG A 316 2.98 19.75 16.92
CA ARG A 316 3.93 20.54 17.74
C ARG A 316 5.38 20.08 17.60
N GLY A 317 5.66 19.11 16.69
CA GLY A 317 6.99 18.51 16.52
C GLY A 317 7.66 18.91 15.20
N VAL A 318 9.00 18.89 15.18
CA VAL A 318 9.78 19.22 13.98
C VAL A 318 9.89 18.05 13.00
N ARG A 319 9.88 16.80 13.48
CA ARG A 319 10.01 15.58 12.66
C ARG A 319 8.89 14.56 12.89
N GLN A 320 8.41 14.46 14.13
CA GLN A 320 7.35 13.53 14.51
C GLN A 320 6.10 14.31 14.90
N ALA A 321 4.98 13.99 14.25
CA ALA A 321 3.68 14.52 14.60
C ALA A 321 2.98 13.62 15.62
N ASN A 322 2.20 14.22 16.51
CA ASN A 322 1.43 13.49 17.53
C ASN A 322 0.08 14.17 17.78
N ILE A 323 -0.98 13.38 17.81
CA ILE A 323 -2.33 13.77 18.21
C ILE A 323 -2.51 13.37 19.68
N SER A 324 -2.86 14.30 20.54
CA SER A 324 -3.19 13.99 21.93
C SER A 324 -4.65 13.56 22.09
N ASN A 325 -4.97 12.84 23.16
CA ASN A 325 -6.35 12.50 23.48
C ASN A 325 -7.23 13.76 23.62
N LYS A 326 -6.65 14.88 24.11
CA LYS A 326 -7.34 16.16 24.25
C LYS A 326 -7.68 16.76 22.87
N ASP A 327 -6.79 16.64 21.89
CA ASP A 327 -7.04 17.12 20.52
C ASP A 327 -8.24 16.38 19.90
N ILE A 328 -8.34 15.06 20.11
CA ILE A 328 -9.48 14.26 19.67
C ILE A 328 -10.76 14.70 20.38
N LEU A 329 -10.73 14.82 21.72
CA LEU A 329 -11.90 15.18 22.51
C LEU A 329 -12.44 16.59 22.22
N ASN A 330 -11.56 17.52 21.85
CA ASN A 330 -11.92 18.89 21.48
C ASN A 330 -12.38 19.06 20.02
N LEU A 331 -12.26 18.02 19.19
CA LEU A 331 -12.70 18.07 17.81
C LEU A 331 -14.23 18.25 17.75
N VAL A 332 -14.67 19.34 17.16
CA VAL A 332 -16.10 19.63 16.95
C VAL A 332 -16.52 19.09 15.60
N VAL A 333 -17.59 18.31 15.60
CA VAL A 333 -18.12 17.61 14.40
C VAL A 333 -19.65 17.70 14.32
N PRO A 334 -20.22 17.70 13.10
CA PRO A 334 -21.67 17.59 12.93
C PRO A 334 -22.14 16.19 13.37
N VAL A 335 -23.29 16.14 14.03
CA VAL A 335 -23.91 14.90 14.50
C VAL A 335 -25.38 14.86 14.04
N PRO A 336 -25.66 14.21 12.93
CA PRO A 336 -27.04 14.02 12.43
C PRO A 336 -27.88 13.16 13.38
N PRO A 337 -29.23 13.13 13.23
CA PRO A 337 -30.10 12.21 13.96
C PRO A 337 -29.61 10.76 13.90
N ILE A 338 -29.72 10.03 14.99
CA ILE A 338 -29.14 8.68 15.11
C ILE A 338 -29.75 7.70 14.10
N GLU A 339 -31.03 7.87 13.76
CA GLU A 339 -31.74 7.03 12.80
C GLU A 339 -31.12 7.13 11.39
N LEU A 340 -30.65 8.31 10.97
CA LEU A 340 -29.94 8.50 9.71
C LEU A 340 -28.54 7.87 9.75
N GLN A 341 -27.86 7.99 10.91
CA GLN A 341 -26.55 7.35 11.09
C GLN A 341 -26.67 5.82 11.04
N GLU A 342 -27.73 5.23 11.59
CA GLU A 342 -28.02 3.79 11.55
C GLU A 342 -28.34 3.31 10.14
N GLN A 343 -29.14 4.08 9.36
CA GLN A 343 -29.37 3.79 7.95
C GLN A 343 -28.08 3.75 7.14
N PHE A 344 -27.18 4.70 7.40
CA PHE A 344 -25.87 4.72 6.78
C PHE A 344 -25.00 3.53 7.22
N ALA A 345 -25.02 3.16 8.50
CA ALA A 345 -24.32 1.99 9.02
C ALA A 345 -24.78 0.69 8.35
N ALA A 346 -26.10 0.53 8.15
CA ALA A 346 -26.67 -0.61 7.43
C ALA A 346 -26.20 -0.66 5.97
N PHE A 347 -26.13 0.48 5.29
CA PHE A 347 -25.57 0.57 3.93
C PHE A 347 -24.08 0.16 3.88
N ILE A 348 -23.26 0.64 4.84
CA ILE A 348 -21.86 0.23 4.95
C ILE A 348 -21.74 -1.28 5.16
N GLU A 349 -22.56 -1.87 6.04
CA GLU A 349 -22.51 -3.31 6.32
C GLU A 349 -22.80 -4.12 5.05
N GLN A 350 -23.82 -3.73 4.28
CA GLN A 350 -24.14 -4.37 3.00
C GLN A 350 -22.98 -4.24 1.99
N THR A 351 -22.39 -3.05 1.88
CA THR A 351 -21.25 -2.80 0.97
C THR A 351 -20.03 -3.62 1.39
N ASN A 352 -19.75 -3.71 2.70
CA ASN A 352 -18.64 -4.48 3.23
C ASN A 352 -18.79 -6.00 2.99
N LYS A 353 -20.00 -6.55 2.96
CA LYS A 353 -20.24 -7.95 2.55
C LYS A 353 -19.72 -8.20 1.13
N SER A 354 -19.95 -7.28 0.20
CA SER A 354 -19.42 -7.34 -1.17
C SER A 354 -17.88 -7.29 -1.16
N LYS A 355 -17.27 -6.40 -0.38
CA LYS A 355 -15.81 -6.30 -0.25
C LYS A 355 -15.18 -7.59 0.29
N VAL A 356 -15.79 -8.24 1.30
CA VAL A 356 -15.28 -9.51 1.86
C VAL A 356 -15.21 -10.59 0.78
N ILE A 357 -16.20 -10.66 -0.09
CA ILE A 357 -16.22 -11.62 -1.21
C ILE A 357 -15.02 -11.33 -2.13
N ILE A 358 -14.81 -10.06 -2.51
CA ILE A 358 -13.71 -9.64 -3.39
C ILE A 358 -12.35 -9.96 -2.74
N TYR A 359 -12.16 -9.66 -1.45
CA TYR A 359 -10.92 -9.97 -0.73
C TYR A 359 -10.61 -11.47 -0.70
N ARG A 360 -11.64 -12.31 -0.53
CA ARG A 360 -11.47 -13.77 -0.61
C ARG A 360 -10.96 -14.20 -1.98
N TYR A 361 -11.54 -13.68 -3.07
CA TYR A 361 -11.07 -13.97 -4.43
C TYR A 361 -9.65 -13.48 -4.66
N LEU A 362 -9.28 -12.28 -4.20
CA LEU A 362 -7.92 -11.76 -4.31
C LEU A 362 -6.91 -12.62 -3.55
N LYS A 363 -7.23 -13.06 -2.33
CA LYS A 363 -6.37 -13.93 -1.54
C LYS A 363 -6.12 -15.27 -2.25
N PHE A 364 -7.15 -15.91 -2.80
CA PHE A 364 -7.02 -17.14 -3.57
C PHE A 364 -6.31 -16.92 -4.92
N GLY A 365 -6.60 -15.84 -5.63
CA GLY A 365 -5.98 -15.50 -6.90
C GLY A 365 -4.47 -15.25 -6.76
N CYS A 366 -4.05 -14.50 -5.76
CA CYS A 366 -2.63 -14.25 -5.48
C CYS A 366 -1.87 -15.55 -5.15
N VAL A 367 -2.47 -16.45 -4.37
CA VAL A 367 -1.87 -17.76 -4.05
C VAL A 367 -1.71 -18.61 -5.33
N MET A 368 -2.71 -18.61 -6.21
CA MET A 368 -2.65 -19.38 -7.48
C MET A 368 -1.59 -18.85 -8.45
N VAL A 369 -1.31 -17.55 -8.45
CA VAL A 369 -0.27 -16.93 -9.30
C VAL A 369 1.13 -17.15 -8.74
N LEU A 370 1.27 -17.25 -7.40
CA LEU A 370 2.56 -17.43 -6.73
C LEU A 370 3.00 -18.90 -6.59
N TYR A 371 2.08 -19.87 -6.62
CA TYR A 371 2.36 -21.29 -6.33
C TYR A 371 2.11 -22.25 -7.51
N ARG A 372 1.82 -21.78 -8.73
CA ARG A 372 1.77 -22.59 -9.96
C ARG A 372 2.83 -22.10 -10.96
#